data_8481b1d9e362e33a50b26db7b16470c1
#
_entry.id   8481b1d9e362e33a50b26db7b16470c1
#
_cell.length_a   1.000
_cell.length_b   1.000
_cell.length_c   1.000
_cell.angle_alpha   90.00
_cell.angle_beta   90.00
_cell.angle_gamma   90.00
#
_symmetry.space_group_name_H-M   'P 1'
#
loop_
_entity.id
_entity.type
_entity.pdbx_description
1 polymer ?
#
loop_
_entity_poly.entity_id
_entity_poly.type
_entity_poly.pdbx_seq_one_letter_code
_entity_poly.pdbx_strand_id
1 'polypeptide(L)'
;MKKKTKGLKTQKVPWYGRRLNVYLLLIGVTVLVYFRVFTLGYTMLDDTIFIKENQEYNKSWSNIPVSFQRGLFNPTGDSYYRPVFLVDFIIESKFFGTSPAGYHFSNLLFHVLCVLLLYFFFLRLKIPDLTALILTLIFAVHPVLTQAVAWIPGRNDMLLMIFFLSGTLLTLKYRETPKWQLLVAQFLILLLALFTKETAVIIPIIILAVLKIDNGKWKTENGKFNFLLLLSWALALVIWFLVRSAATLKPQDFTLTDLLVNGFNRAPVLIQYLGKIFFPFNLTVFPDIRLIAPWWGVAALVLLIGLIIMSRSYARPLTWIGLGWYILFLIPVLVVPASLNDQVFEHRLYLPIVGILLVIGQVSICLSSMIKDQGSRIKDQGSKTKDQNPSNSSSNSSSALRPLFVQQVRQGVIVFVLLLFSGLTFYRIGCFKDPVTFWTAAVDGNPTSAYARMMLGLRMTEPAQMKQRFEEAYRLNPNEKMLNYLIGKLALDDNDIPRAERHLKKELEFSQIPDNYFNLARVCFLKNIPDSAAFYLEQVIRLEPRHPQANHNLLLLYLQLDRRDDARRQIQAMRDKGLEIPPEVTGRADLQP
;
A
#
# COMPACT_ATOMS: atom_id res chain seq x y z
N MET A 1 21.06 -23.16 67.78
CA MET A 1 20.43 -23.62 66.54
C MET A 1 20.35 -22.44 65.57
N LYS A 2 21.29 -22.32 64.63
CA LYS A 2 21.25 -21.29 63.56
C LYS A 2 20.51 -21.89 62.36
N LYS A 3 19.30 -21.40 62.04
CA LYS A 3 18.59 -21.71 60.80
C LYS A 3 19.34 -21.09 59.63
N LYS A 4 19.93 -21.93 58.76
CA LYS A 4 20.45 -21.52 57.45
C LYS A 4 19.27 -21.10 56.57
N THR A 5 19.09 -19.81 56.32
CA THR A 5 18.25 -19.29 55.25
C THR A 5 18.83 -19.75 53.92
N LYS A 6 18.14 -20.67 53.22
CA LYS A 6 18.43 -21.02 51.83
C LYS A 6 18.21 -19.77 50.96
N GLY A 7 19.29 -19.19 50.44
CA GLY A 7 19.21 -18.10 49.54
C GLY A 7 18.36 -18.48 48.32
N LEU A 8 17.29 -17.74 48.08
CA LEU A 8 16.53 -17.76 46.85
C LEU A 8 17.52 -17.47 45.69
N LYS A 9 17.80 -18.48 44.86
CA LYS A 9 18.49 -18.27 43.60
C LYS A 9 17.65 -17.29 42.77
N THR A 10 18.09 -16.05 42.65
CA THR A 10 17.52 -15.07 41.71
C THR A 10 17.61 -15.67 40.31
N GLN A 11 16.47 -16.09 39.75
CA GLN A 11 16.40 -16.51 38.34
C GLN A 11 16.87 -15.35 37.50
N LYS A 12 17.99 -15.52 36.76
CA LYS A 12 18.49 -14.51 35.84
C LYS A 12 17.41 -14.25 34.79
N VAL A 13 16.90 -13.01 34.74
CA VAL A 13 15.95 -12.58 33.72
C VAL A 13 16.63 -12.80 32.36
N PRO A 14 16.05 -13.61 31.46
CA PRO A 14 16.62 -13.83 30.14
C PRO A 14 16.77 -12.48 29.40
N TRP A 15 17.74 -12.38 28.48
CA TRP A 15 18.06 -11.12 27.77
C TRP A 15 16.84 -10.52 27.05
N TYR A 16 15.94 -11.36 26.54
CA TYR A 16 14.67 -10.96 25.90
C TYR A 16 13.58 -10.51 26.90
N GLY A 17 13.77 -10.70 28.19
CA GLY A 17 12.96 -10.11 29.24
C GLY A 17 13.36 -8.66 29.55
N ARG A 18 14.49 -8.17 29.03
CA ARG A 18 14.93 -6.78 29.15
C ARG A 18 14.42 -5.98 27.94
N ARG A 19 13.36 -5.23 28.10
CA ARG A 19 12.67 -4.52 27.01
C ARG A 19 13.60 -3.68 26.14
N LEU A 20 14.58 -2.98 26.71
CA LEU A 20 15.55 -2.18 25.97
C LEU A 20 16.33 -3.01 24.95
N ASN A 21 16.82 -4.20 25.34
CA ASN A 21 17.57 -5.08 24.44
C ASN A 21 16.69 -5.53 23.25
N VAL A 22 15.40 -5.78 23.50
CA VAL A 22 14.46 -6.16 22.45
C VAL A 22 14.21 -5.00 21.48
N TYR A 23 14.01 -3.79 22.00
CA TYR A 23 13.83 -2.60 21.13
C TYR A 23 15.06 -2.35 20.27
N LEU A 24 16.27 -2.40 20.86
CA LEU A 24 17.51 -2.25 20.11
C LEU A 24 17.69 -3.32 19.03
N LEU A 25 17.33 -4.57 19.33
CA LEU A 25 17.36 -5.66 18.36
C LEU A 25 16.37 -5.42 17.21
N LEU A 26 15.12 -5.06 17.52
CA LEU A 26 14.09 -4.79 16.50
C LEU A 26 14.50 -3.64 15.59
N ILE A 27 14.98 -2.53 16.15
CA ILE A 27 15.50 -1.40 15.38
C ILE A 27 16.69 -1.83 14.54
N GLY A 28 17.69 -2.47 15.14
CA GLY A 28 18.92 -2.89 14.47
C GLY A 28 18.66 -3.83 13.29
N VAL A 29 17.83 -4.86 13.47
CA VAL A 29 17.46 -5.81 12.41
C VAL A 29 16.69 -5.11 11.29
N THR A 30 15.71 -4.27 11.63
CA THR A 30 14.92 -3.53 10.64
C THR A 30 15.81 -2.60 9.81
N VAL A 31 16.65 -1.80 10.46
CA VAL A 31 17.57 -0.87 9.78
C VAL A 31 18.58 -1.64 8.93
N LEU A 32 19.15 -2.73 9.45
CA LEU A 32 20.12 -3.55 8.71
C LEU A 32 19.52 -4.15 7.42
N VAL A 33 18.31 -4.66 7.46
CA VAL A 33 17.66 -5.29 6.30
C VAL A 33 17.26 -4.24 5.26
N TYR A 34 16.81 -3.07 5.72
CA TYR A 34 16.29 -2.01 4.85
C TYR A 34 17.30 -0.89 4.55
N PHE A 35 18.55 -0.93 5.04
CA PHE A 35 19.48 0.21 4.86
C PHE A 35 19.69 0.58 3.38
N ARG A 36 19.54 -0.38 2.48
CA ARG A 36 19.67 -0.16 1.03
C ARG A 36 18.66 0.86 0.48
N VAL A 37 17.57 1.17 1.20
CA VAL A 37 16.56 2.15 0.77
C VAL A 37 17.17 3.56 0.59
N PHE A 38 18.27 3.88 1.26
CA PHE A 38 18.96 5.16 1.10
C PHE A 38 19.60 5.36 -0.28
N THR A 39 19.76 4.28 -1.06
CA THR A 39 20.34 4.31 -2.42
C THR A 39 19.29 4.29 -3.51
N LEU A 40 18.00 4.31 -3.14
CA LEU A 40 16.89 4.26 -4.10
C LEU A 40 16.60 5.66 -4.65
N GLY A 41 16.23 5.67 -5.94
CA GLY A 41 15.67 6.83 -6.62
C GLY A 41 14.13 6.79 -6.65
N TYR A 42 13.56 7.42 -7.68
CA TYR A 42 12.14 7.35 -7.98
C TYR A 42 11.83 6.12 -8.85
N THR A 43 10.62 5.58 -8.72
CA THR A 43 10.12 4.49 -9.58
C THR A 43 9.40 5.03 -10.82
N MET A 44 8.98 6.31 -10.77
CA MET A 44 8.12 6.96 -11.75
C MET A 44 6.77 6.20 -11.95
N LEU A 45 6.24 5.65 -10.86
CA LEU A 45 4.86 5.18 -10.81
C LEU A 45 3.96 6.33 -10.31
N ASP A 46 3.98 6.64 -9.00
CA ASP A 46 3.23 7.77 -8.44
C ASP A 46 4.13 8.74 -7.66
N ASP A 47 5.34 8.33 -7.32
CA ASP A 47 6.28 9.08 -6.49
C ASP A 47 6.71 10.42 -7.11
N THR A 48 6.85 10.47 -8.43
CA THR A 48 7.16 11.73 -9.14
C THR A 48 6.00 12.71 -9.11
N ILE A 49 4.76 12.22 -9.17
CA ILE A 49 3.55 13.05 -9.10
C ILE A 49 3.52 13.79 -7.76
N PHE A 50 3.70 13.08 -6.64
CA PHE A 50 3.59 13.67 -5.31
C PHE A 50 4.78 14.58 -4.95
N ILE A 51 5.96 14.37 -5.54
CA ILE A 51 7.18 15.08 -5.14
C ILE A 51 7.61 16.09 -6.19
N LYS A 52 7.80 15.68 -7.47
CA LYS A 52 8.33 16.54 -8.52
C LYS A 52 7.25 17.42 -9.15
N GLU A 53 6.17 16.79 -9.61
CA GLU A 53 5.09 17.50 -10.30
C GLU A 53 4.33 18.41 -9.34
N ASN A 54 4.14 17.99 -8.08
CA ASN A 54 3.56 18.79 -7.02
C ASN A 54 4.58 19.65 -6.25
N GLN A 55 5.81 19.88 -6.78
CA GLN A 55 6.84 20.62 -6.07
C GLN A 55 6.38 22.02 -5.64
N GLU A 56 5.75 22.78 -6.53
CA GLU A 56 5.25 24.13 -6.21
C GLU A 56 4.13 24.08 -5.15
N TYR A 57 3.25 23.10 -5.26
CA TYR A 57 2.20 22.90 -4.25
C TYR A 57 2.81 22.57 -2.87
N ASN A 58 3.82 21.73 -2.82
CA ASN A 58 4.46 21.30 -1.58
C ASN A 58 5.30 22.41 -0.92
N LYS A 59 5.71 23.44 -1.67
CA LYS A 59 6.52 24.55 -1.13
C LYS A 59 5.75 25.47 -0.18
N SER A 60 4.42 25.45 -0.16
CA SER A 60 3.64 26.38 0.67
C SER A 60 2.92 25.71 1.84
N TRP A 61 3.13 26.23 3.06
CA TRP A 61 2.38 25.83 4.24
C TRP A 61 0.88 26.16 4.12
N SER A 62 0.52 27.20 3.34
CA SER A 62 -0.87 27.56 3.07
C SER A 62 -1.66 26.48 2.35
N ASN A 63 -0.99 25.49 1.76
CA ASN A 63 -1.62 24.36 1.09
C ASN A 63 -2.05 23.23 2.05
N ILE A 64 -1.68 23.29 3.35
CA ILE A 64 -2.18 22.32 4.34
C ILE A 64 -3.71 22.30 4.40
N PRO A 65 -4.42 23.42 4.65
CA PRO A 65 -5.89 23.41 4.62
C PRO A 65 -6.46 23.09 3.23
N VAL A 66 -5.78 23.46 2.14
CA VAL A 66 -6.18 23.13 0.77
C VAL A 66 -6.15 21.62 0.53
N SER A 67 -5.23 20.88 1.17
CA SER A 67 -5.16 19.40 1.08
C SER A 67 -6.45 18.72 1.53
N PHE A 68 -7.23 19.35 2.43
CA PHE A 68 -8.52 18.83 2.90
C PHE A 68 -9.70 19.18 1.96
N GLN A 69 -9.47 20.00 0.93
CA GLN A 69 -10.49 20.49 0.00
C GLN A 69 -10.35 19.89 -1.40
N ARG A 70 -9.42 18.93 -1.61
CA ARG A 70 -9.11 18.36 -2.92
C ARG A 70 -8.96 16.85 -2.89
N GLY A 71 -9.13 16.22 -4.06
CA GLY A 71 -8.75 14.83 -4.28
C GLY A 71 -7.22 14.61 -4.26
N LEU A 72 -6.81 13.36 -4.26
CA LEU A 72 -5.41 12.95 -4.10
C LEU A 72 -4.55 13.33 -5.33
N PHE A 73 -4.98 12.92 -6.53
CA PHE A 73 -4.25 13.14 -7.79
C PHE A 73 -4.75 14.37 -8.53
N ASN A 74 -6.07 14.54 -8.63
CA ASN A 74 -6.69 15.66 -9.34
C ASN A 74 -7.49 16.54 -8.37
N PRO A 75 -7.23 17.87 -8.35
CA PRO A 75 -7.98 18.79 -7.50
C PRO A 75 -9.50 18.78 -7.70
N THR A 76 -9.96 18.49 -8.92
CA THR A 76 -11.38 18.68 -9.30
C THR A 76 -12.12 17.39 -9.68
N GLY A 77 -11.47 16.21 -9.61
CA GLY A 77 -12.07 15.02 -10.22
C GLY A 77 -11.60 13.67 -9.72
N ASP A 78 -11.18 13.57 -8.46
CA ASP A 78 -10.63 12.33 -7.92
C ASP A 78 -11.61 11.62 -6.96
N SER A 79 -11.59 10.29 -6.97
CA SER A 79 -12.30 9.45 -6.01
C SER A 79 -11.48 9.16 -4.74
N TYR A 80 -10.15 9.35 -4.77
CA TYR A 80 -9.27 9.15 -3.63
C TYR A 80 -9.14 10.43 -2.81
N TYR A 81 -9.31 10.30 -1.48
CA TYR A 81 -9.27 11.41 -0.55
C TYR A 81 -8.36 11.13 0.64
N ARG A 82 -7.13 11.69 0.63
CA ARG A 82 -6.06 11.39 1.61
C ARG A 82 -5.30 12.65 2.02
N PRO A 83 -5.97 13.61 2.66
CA PRO A 83 -5.32 14.90 3.00
C PRO A 83 -4.10 14.77 3.91
N VAL A 84 -4.11 13.86 4.90
CA VAL A 84 -2.95 13.64 5.79
C VAL A 84 -1.73 13.15 5.02
N PHE A 85 -1.94 12.33 3.99
CA PHE A 85 -0.86 11.89 3.10
C PHE A 85 -0.28 13.06 2.27
N LEU A 86 -1.12 13.97 1.76
CA LEU A 86 -0.64 15.18 1.07
C LEU A 86 0.10 16.12 2.02
N VAL A 87 -0.41 16.31 3.24
CA VAL A 87 0.24 17.13 4.29
C VAL A 87 1.61 16.58 4.66
N ASP A 88 1.78 15.25 4.72
CA ASP A 88 3.06 14.61 4.97
C ASP A 88 4.11 15.02 3.91
N PHE A 89 3.75 15.04 2.61
CA PHE A 89 4.64 15.53 1.55
C PHE A 89 4.93 17.03 1.65
N ILE A 90 3.96 17.85 2.07
CA ILE A 90 4.20 19.28 2.32
C ILE A 90 5.23 19.46 3.44
N ILE A 91 5.08 18.74 4.54
CA ILE A 91 6.01 18.81 5.68
C ILE A 91 7.41 18.36 5.27
N GLU A 92 7.52 17.17 4.65
CA GLU A 92 8.81 16.59 4.27
C GLU A 92 9.53 17.38 3.19
N SER A 93 8.81 18.03 2.28
CA SER A 93 9.40 18.88 1.24
C SER A 93 10.23 20.02 1.81
N LYS A 94 9.95 20.48 3.05
CA LYS A 94 10.70 21.54 3.73
C LYS A 94 12.09 21.09 4.15
N PHE A 95 12.25 19.80 4.42
CA PHE A 95 13.52 19.22 4.87
C PHE A 95 14.31 18.60 3.72
N PHE A 96 13.60 17.99 2.76
CA PHE A 96 14.23 17.15 1.74
C PHE A 96 14.10 17.69 0.31
N GLY A 97 13.27 18.74 0.10
CA GLY A 97 12.99 19.26 -1.23
C GLY A 97 12.46 18.15 -2.14
N THR A 98 13.18 17.89 -3.23
CA THR A 98 12.87 16.79 -4.17
C THR A 98 13.86 15.62 -4.07
N SER A 99 14.64 15.51 -3.00
CA SER A 99 15.61 14.42 -2.84
C SER A 99 14.91 13.12 -2.42
N PRO A 100 14.94 12.03 -3.21
CA PRO A 100 14.26 10.78 -2.88
C PRO A 100 14.81 10.14 -1.60
N ALA A 101 16.10 10.29 -1.29
CA ALA A 101 16.74 9.69 -0.13
C ALA A 101 16.09 10.13 1.21
N GLY A 102 15.65 11.39 1.32
CA GLY A 102 14.94 11.89 2.50
C GLY A 102 13.60 11.19 2.71
N TYR A 103 12.82 11.04 1.64
CA TYR A 103 11.54 10.35 1.71
C TYR A 103 11.68 8.85 2.00
N HIS A 104 12.72 8.20 1.50
CA HIS A 104 13.03 6.80 1.85
C HIS A 104 13.47 6.68 3.32
N PHE A 105 14.21 7.67 3.85
CA PHE A 105 14.53 7.73 5.27
C PHE A 105 13.27 7.75 6.13
N SER A 106 12.30 8.62 5.80
CA SER A 106 11.03 8.69 6.53
C SER A 106 10.25 7.37 6.44
N ASN A 107 10.22 6.73 5.28
CA ASN A 107 9.58 5.42 5.12
C ASN A 107 10.21 4.38 6.05
N LEU A 108 11.54 4.32 6.14
CA LEU A 108 12.23 3.42 7.07
C LEU A 108 11.89 3.75 8.53
N LEU A 109 11.86 5.04 8.88
CA LEU A 109 11.46 5.48 10.23
C LEU A 109 10.03 5.07 10.57
N PHE A 110 9.08 5.26 9.65
CA PHE A 110 7.70 4.81 9.83
C PHE A 110 7.61 3.29 9.99
N HIS A 111 8.38 2.52 9.22
CA HIS A 111 8.42 1.07 9.37
C HIS A 111 8.98 0.63 10.72
N VAL A 112 10.08 1.23 11.18
CA VAL A 112 10.63 1.00 12.53
C VAL A 112 9.59 1.30 13.61
N LEU A 113 8.88 2.42 13.49
CA LEU A 113 7.82 2.79 14.44
C LEU A 113 6.68 1.77 14.44
N CYS A 114 6.25 1.29 13.25
CA CYS A 114 5.25 0.21 13.15
C CYS A 114 5.72 -1.08 13.84
N VAL A 115 7.00 -1.47 13.64
CA VAL A 115 7.60 -2.65 14.28
C VAL A 115 7.57 -2.52 15.80
N LEU A 116 7.96 -1.38 16.35
CA LEU A 116 7.96 -1.14 17.80
C LEU A 116 6.54 -1.13 18.39
N LEU A 117 5.61 -0.44 17.72
CA LEU A 117 4.20 -0.40 18.14
C LEU A 117 3.56 -1.80 18.07
N LEU A 118 3.89 -2.60 17.05
CA LEU A 118 3.39 -3.96 16.90
C LEU A 118 3.88 -4.87 18.04
N TYR A 119 5.18 -4.79 18.37
CA TYR A 119 5.72 -5.53 19.53
C TYR A 119 4.99 -5.16 20.81
N PHE A 120 4.82 -3.86 21.07
CA PHE A 120 4.10 -3.39 22.24
C PHE A 120 2.63 -3.83 22.26
N PHE A 121 1.96 -3.82 21.09
CA PHE A 121 0.61 -4.31 20.92
C PHE A 121 0.48 -5.81 21.25
N PHE A 122 1.40 -6.65 20.77
CA PHE A 122 1.41 -8.09 21.10
C PHE A 122 1.59 -8.34 22.59
N LEU A 123 2.48 -7.60 23.25
CA LEU A 123 2.63 -7.69 24.72
C LEU A 123 1.34 -7.28 25.44
N ARG A 124 0.66 -6.28 24.92
CA ARG A 124 -0.60 -5.80 25.47
C ARG A 124 -1.74 -6.82 25.36
N LEU A 125 -1.70 -7.63 24.29
CA LEU A 125 -2.57 -8.80 24.13
C LEU A 125 -2.14 -10.02 24.97
N LYS A 126 -1.16 -9.87 25.85
CA LYS A 126 -0.62 -10.94 26.71
C LYS A 126 -0.02 -12.12 25.91
N ILE A 127 0.46 -11.85 24.70
CA ILE A 127 1.27 -12.81 23.95
C ILE A 127 2.63 -12.94 24.67
N PRO A 128 3.13 -14.17 24.92
CA PRO A 128 4.41 -14.38 25.60
C PRO A 128 5.57 -13.63 24.91
N ASP A 129 6.46 -13.01 25.69
CA ASP A 129 7.53 -12.12 25.24
C ASP A 129 8.33 -12.67 24.05
N LEU A 130 8.75 -13.94 24.12
CA LEU A 130 9.50 -14.57 23.02
C LEU A 130 8.66 -14.75 21.77
N THR A 131 7.40 -15.13 21.90
CA THR A 131 6.47 -15.27 20.76
C THR A 131 6.22 -13.90 20.13
N ALA A 132 5.95 -12.87 20.95
CA ALA A 132 5.77 -11.50 20.49
C ALA A 132 7.01 -10.99 19.73
N LEU A 133 8.21 -11.25 20.26
CA LEU A 133 9.47 -10.90 19.58
C LEU A 133 9.60 -11.59 18.22
N ILE A 134 9.37 -12.91 18.15
CA ILE A 134 9.50 -13.67 16.90
C ILE A 134 8.51 -13.19 15.85
N LEU A 135 7.24 -13.00 16.21
CA LEU A 135 6.21 -12.50 15.30
C LEU A 135 6.54 -11.10 14.78
N THR A 136 7.06 -10.25 15.66
CA THR A 136 7.47 -8.89 15.29
C THR A 136 8.70 -8.90 14.38
N LEU A 137 9.68 -9.77 14.63
CA LEU A 137 10.84 -9.95 13.74
C LEU A 137 10.40 -10.46 12.35
N ILE A 138 9.48 -11.44 12.30
CA ILE A 138 8.90 -11.89 11.02
C ILE A 138 8.26 -10.71 10.29
N PHE A 139 7.44 -9.90 10.95
CA PHE A 139 6.87 -8.70 10.37
C PHE A 139 7.95 -7.74 9.87
N ALA A 140 8.96 -7.46 10.70
CA ALA A 140 10.02 -6.49 10.40
C ALA A 140 10.80 -6.82 9.12
N VAL A 141 10.98 -8.11 8.81
CA VAL A 141 11.81 -8.55 7.67
C VAL A 141 11.01 -9.25 6.57
N HIS A 142 9.67 -9.18 6.60
CA HIS A 142 8.84 -9.93 5.67
C HIS A 142 8.91 -9.39 4.24
N PRO A 143 9.26 -10.19 3.21
CA PRO A 143 9.46 -9.71 1.85
C PRO A 143 8.21 -9.06 1.21
N VAL A 144 7.02 -9.50 1.61
CA VAL A 144 5.75 -8.93 1.10
C VAL A 144 5.58 -7.45 1.48
N LEU A 145 6.24 -6.99 2.54
CA LEU A 145 6.16 -5.61 3.03
C LEU A 145 7.16 -4.67 2.34
N THR A 146 8.07 -5.20 1.53
CA THR A 146 9.11 -4.41 0.86
C THR A 146 8.53 -3.26 0.06
N GLN A 147 7.43 -3.49 -0.67
CA GLN A 147 6.80 -2.45 -1.48
C GLN A 147 6.29 -1.29 -0.62
N ALA A 148 5.72 -1.54 0.56
CA ALA A 148 5.25 -0.49 1.45
C ALA A 148 6.39 0.42 1.94
N VAL A 149 7.61 -0.13 2.10
CA VAL A 149 8.77 0.60 2.65
C VAL A 149 9.63 1.21 1.55
N ALA A 150 9.90 0.44 0.47
CA ALA A 150 10.80 0.86 -0.61
C ALA A 150 10.13 1.79 -1.63
N TRP A 151 8.82 1.69 -1.85
CA TRP A 151 8.09 2.62 -2.70
C TRP A 151 7.59 3.80 -1.87
N ILE A 152 8.00 5.03 -2.23
CA ILE A 152 7.71 6.22 -1.41
C ILE A 152 6.21 6.38 -1.10
N PRO A 153 5.26 6.28 -2.06
CA PRO A 153 3.83 6.40 -1.76
C PRO A 153 3.25 5.24 -0.92
N GLY A 154 3.98 4.13 -0.78
CA GLY A 154 3.61 3.01 0.10
C GLY A 154 3.46 3.38 1.57
N ARG A 155 4.00 4.55 1.98
CA ARG A 155 3.87 5.11 3.35
C ARG A 155 2.44 5.25 3.87
N ASN A 156 1.46 5.33 2.97
CA ASN A 156 0.06 5.32 3.34
C ASN A 156 -0.31 4.21 4.34
N ASP A 157 0.17 2.99 4.06
CA ASP A 157 -0.14 1.82 4.88
C ASP A 157 0.61 1.83 6.20
N MET A 158 1.84 2.36 6.21
CA MET A 158 2.62 2.53 7.43
C MET A 158 2.02 3.60 8.35
N LEU A 159 1.66 4.77 7.80
CA LEU A 159 0.98 5.83 8.56
C LEU A 159 -0.35 5.34 9.14
N LEU A 160 -1.16 4.64 8.32
CA LEU A 160 -2.40 4.04 8.77
C LEU A 160 -2.16 3.05 9.93
N MET A 161 -1.13 2.21 9.83
CA MET A 161 -0.79 1.26 10.88
C MET A 161 -0.32 1.94 12.16
N ILE A 162 0.48 3.01 12.07
CA ILE A 162 0.91 3.82 13.21
C ILE A 162 -0.33 4.37 13.95
N PHE A 163 -1.24 5.02 13.22
CA PHE A 163 -2.45 5.57 13.81
C PHE A 163 -3.37 4.47 14.36
N PHE A 164 -3.52 3.37 13.66
CA PHE A 164 -4.34 2.25 14.11
C PHE A 164 -3.82 1.62 15.41
N LEU A 165 -2.54 1.25 15.45
CA LEU A 165 -1.95 0.64 16.66
C LEU A 165 -1.94 1.62 17.83
N SER A 166 -1.57 2.88 17.59
CA SER A 166 -1.60 3.93 18.61
C SER A 166 -3.01 4.16 19.16
N GLY A 167 -4.01 4.27 18.26
CA GLY A 167 -5.42 4.43 18.65
C GLY A 167 -5.93 3.23 19.44
N THR A 168 -5.56 2.00 19.05
CA THR A 168 -5.91 0.78 19.78
C THR A 168 -5.30 0.78 21.19
N LEU A 169 -4.01 1.10 21.30
CA LEU A 169 -3.31 1.17 22.59
C LEU A 169 -3.90 2.25 23.51
N LEU A 170 -4.24 3.41 22.95
CA LEU A 170 -4.93 4.47 23.71
C LEU A 170 -6.32 4.04 24.18
N THR A 171 -7.06 3.32 23.33
CA THR A 171 -8.39 2.79 23.69
C THR A 171 -8.28 1.77 24.84
N LEU A 172 -7.29 0.86 24.77
CA LEU A 172 -7.00 -0.09 25.85
C LEU A 172 -6.61 0.65 27.15
N LYS A 173 -5.81 1.72 27.03
CA LYS A 173 -5.43 2.55 28.18
C LYS A 173 -6.61 3.34 28.73
N TYR A 174 -7.46 3.93 27.88
CA TYR A 174 -8.68 4.62 28.27
C TYR A 174 -9.62 3.70 29.05
N ARG A 175 -9.74 2.44 28.66
CA ARG A 175 -10.52 1.44 29.36
C ARG A 175 -10.03 1.18 30.80
N GLU A 176 -8.70 1.20 31.03
CA GLU A 176 -8.12 1.00 32.35
C GLU A 176 -8.25 2.25 33.25
N THR A 177 -8.05 3.40 32.64
CA THR A 177 -8.05 4.70 33.30
C THR A 177 -8.85 5.69 32.42
N PRO A 178 -10.17 5.82 32.65
CA PRO A 178 -11.06 6.61 31.81
C PRO A 178 -10.84 8.12 32.05
N LYS A 179 -9.79 8.67 31.38
CA LYS A 179 -9.49 10.10 31.37
C LYS A 179 -9.94 10.71 30.04
N TRP A 180 -10.60 11.87 30.10
CA TRP A 180 -11.10 12.55 28.90
C TRP A 180 -10.00 12.87 27.88
N GLN A 181 -8.75 13.15 28.33
CA GLN A 181 -7.61 13.39 27.46
C GLN A 181 -7.30 12.19 26.54
N LEU A 182 -7.43 10.95 27.08
CA LEU A 182 -7.23 9.73 26.29
C LEU A 182 -8.35 9.54 25.26
N LEU A 183 -9.59 9.93 25.60
CA LEU A 183 -10.71 9.88 24.66
C LEU A 183 -10.49 10.87 23.51
N VAL A 184 -10.07 12.11 23.82
CA VAL A 184 -9.76 13.12 22.80
C VAL A 184 -8.57 12.68 21.92
N ALA A 185 -7.49 12.19 22.55
CA ALA A 185 -6.33 11.72 21.80
C ALA A 185 -6.69 10.57 20.84
N GLN A 186 -7.50 9.61 21.29
CA GLN A 186 -7.96 8.49 20.48
C GLN A 186 -8.89 8.96 19.34
N PHE A 187 -9.78 9.90 19.60
CA PHE A 187 -10.62 10.53 18.59
C PHE A 187 -9.79 11.22 17.49
N LEU A 188 -8.80 12.02 17.87
CA LEU A 188 -7.93 12.72 16.92
C LEU A 188 -7.09 11.73 16.10
N ILE A 189 -6.57 10.66 16.73
CA ILE A 189 -5.82 9.62 16.00
C ILE A 189 -6.72 8.87 15.02
N LEU A 190 -7.98 8.58 15.36
CA LEU A 190 -8.91 7.97 14.41
C LEU A 190 -9.20 8.90 13.23
N LEU A 191 -9.37 10.21 13.47
CA LEU A 191 -9.50 11.20 12.39
C LEU A 191 -8.27 11.22 11.49
N LEU A 192 -7.06 11.23 12.05
CA LEU A 192 -5.82 11.16 11.26
C LEU A 192 -5.75 9.87 10.44
N ALA A 193 -6.16 8.73 11.00
CA ALA A 193 -6.24 7.47 10.26
C ALA A 193 -7.23 7.56 9.08
N LEU A 194 -8.43 8.08 9.30
CA LEU A 194 -9.47 8.26 8.27
C LEU A 194 -9.02 9.21 7.15
N PHE A 195 -8.31 10.28 7.51
CA PHE A 195 -7.75 11.23 6.54
C PHE A 195 -6.46 10.73 5.89
N THR A 196 -5.89 9.62 6.34
CA THR A 196 -4.73 8.97 5.71
C THR A 196 -5.16 7.98 4.63
N LYS A 197 -6.15 7.14 4.92
CA LYS A 197 -6.61 6.11 3.98
C LYS A 197 -8.04 5.65 4.30
N GLU A 198 -8.85 5.48 3.29
CA GLU A 198 -10.29 5.14 3.40
C GLU A 198 -10.54 3.81 4.16
N THR A 199 -9.57 2.89 4.10
CA THR A 199 -9.64 1.60 4.83
C THR A 199 -9.67 1.76 6.36
N ALA A 200 -9.37 2.95 6.88
CA ALA A 200 -9.46 3.26 8.32
C ALA A 200 -10.87 3.10 8.91
N VAL A 201 -11.92 3.10 8.09
CA VAL A 201 -13.31 2.85 8.54
C VAL A 201 -13.48 1.50 9.23
N ILE A 202 -12.55 0.56 9.01
CA ILE A 202 -12.55 -0.79 9.60
C ILE A 202 -11.99 -0.78 11.04
N ILE A 203 -11.18 0.24 11.38
CA ILE A 203 -10.46 0.32 12.66
C ILE A 203 -11.38 0.16 13.88
N PRO A 204 -12.54 0.86 13.99
CA PRO A 204 -13.45 0.69 15.12
C PRO A 204 -13.91 -0.76 15.33
N ILE A 205 -14.19 -1.48 14.24
CA ILE A 205 -14.65 -2.88 14.28
C ILE A 205 -13.57 -3.78 14.88
N ILE A 206 -12.32 -3.61 14.44
CA ILE A 206 -11.19 -4.39 14.94
C ILE A 206 -10.90 -4.06 16.41
N ILE A 207 -10.95 -2.78 16.79
CA ILE A 207 -10.74 -2.38 18.19
C ILE A 207 -11.81 -3.00 19.08
N LEU A 208 -13.09 -3.00 18.67
CA LEU A 208 -14.17 -3.66 19.43
C LEU A 208 -13.90 -5.17 19.60
N ALA A 209 -13.43 -5.85 18.57
CA ALA A 209 -13.06 -7.25 18.66
C ALA A 209 -11.89 -7.49 19.62
N VAL A 210 -10.87 -6.63 19.60
CA VAL A 210 -9.72 -6.67 20.52
C VAL A 210 -10.16 -6.41 21.96
N LEU A 211 -11.02 -5.43 22.20
CA LEU A 211 -11.56 -5.13 23.53
C LEU A 211 -12.32 -6.32 24.14
N LYS A 212 -12.97 -7.13 23.33
CA LYS A 212 -13.71 -8.32 23.77
C LYS A 212 -12.80 -9.42 24.34
N ILE A 213 -11.55 -9.54 23.85
CA ILE A 213 -10.60 -10.54 24.33
C ILE A 213 -10.04 -10.17 25.69
N ASP A 214 -9.73 -8.90 25.91
CA ASP A 214 -8.89 -8.48 27.04
C ASP A 214 -9.50 -8.77 28.42
N ASN A 215 -10.83 -8.97 28.57
CA ASN A 215 -11.40 -9.33 29.87
C ASN A 215 -12.73 -10.09 29.89
N GLY A 216 -13.33 -10.52 28.78
CA GLY A 216 -14.60 -11.28 28.78
C GLY A 216 -15.83 -10.55 29.37
N LYS A 217 -15.64 -9.42 30.06
CA LYS A 217 -16.68 -8.62 30.68
C LYS A 217 -16.88 -7.31 29.92
N TRP A 218 -17.83 -7.29 29.00
CA TRP A 218 -18.41 -6.05 28.44
C TRP A 218 -19.17 -5.23 29.51
N LYS A 219 -19.42 -5.82 30.68
CA LYS A 219 -20.02 -5.15 31.81
C LYS A 219 -18.94 -4.39 32.57
N THR A 220 -18.57 -3.21 32.06
CA THR A 220 -18.05 -2.17 32.96
C THR A 220 -19.23 -1.65 33.73
N GLU A 221 -19.06 -1.45 35.04
CA GLU A 221 -20.04 -0.82 35.95
C GLU A 221 -20.49 0.57 35.47
N ASN A 222 -19.82 1.14 34.44
CA ASN A 222 -20.13 2.40 33.81
C ASN A 222 -20.49 2.22 32.31
N GLY A 223 -21.76 1.97 31.99
CA GLY A 223 -22.28 2.00 30.63
C GLY A 223 -21.97 3.33 29.86
N LYS A 224 -21.72 4.43 30.59
CA LYS A 224 -21.29 5.73 30.06
C LYS A 224 -19.95 5.66 29.32
N PHE A 225 -19.03 4.80 29.74
CA PHE A 225 -17.72 4.64 29.09
C PHE A 225 -17.84 4.17 27.62
N ASN A 226 -18.60 3.10 27.39
CA ASN A 226 -18.76 2.54 26.06
C ASN A 226 -19.52 3.50 25.13
N PHE A 227 -20.50 4.22 25.68
CA PHE A 227 -21.29 5.21 24.93
C PHE A 227 -20.42 6.37 24.42
N LEU A 228 -19.60 6.99 25.29
CA LEU A 228 -18.74 8.10 24.90
C LEU A 228 -17.69 7.68 23.85
N LEU A 229 -17.14 6.47 23.98
CA LEU A 229 -16.19 5.93 23.00
C LEU A 229 -16.86 5.73 21.63
N LEU A 230 -18.01 5.07 21.59
CA LEU A 230 -18.76 4.85 20.34
C LEU A 230 -19.23 6.16 19.73
N LEU A 231 -19.68 7.10 20.54
CA LEU A 231 -20.07 8.45 20.09
C LEU A 231 -18.87 9.19 19.47
N SER A 232 -17.69 9.11 20.10
CA SER A 232 -16.48 9.73 19.53
C SER A 232 -16.09 9.15 18.18
N TRP A 233 -16.22 7.83 18.00
CA TRP A 233 -15.96 7.19 16.71
C TRP A 233 -17.01 7.54 15.66
N ALA A 234 -18.28 7.54 16.04
CA ALA A 234 -19.34 7.98 15.13
C ALA A 234 -19.13 9.43 14.68
N LEU A 235 -18.76 10.32 15.59
CA LEU A 235 -18.44 11.71 15.28
C LEU A 235 -17.24 11.82 14.32
N ALA A 236 -16.17 11.05 14.54
CA ALA A 236 -15.02 11.02 13.65
C ALA A 236 -15.38 10.56 12.23
N LEU A 237 -16.21 9.51 12.12
CA LEU A 237 -16.70 8.99 10.83
C LEU A 237 -17.59 10.03 10.11
N VAL A 238 -18.48 10.71 10.85
CA VAL A 238 -19.35 11.75 10.28
C VAL A 238 -18.51 12.93 9.77
N ILE A 239 -17.57 13.43 10.57
CA ILE A 239 -16.68 14.53 10.16
C ILE A 239 -15.91 14.13 8.90
N TRP A 240 -15.28 12.96 8.90
CA TRP A 240 -14.56 12.47 7.73
C TRP A 240 -15.46 12.37 6.49
N PHE A 241 -16.65 11.80 6.64
CA PHE A 241 -17.60 11.62 5.54
C PHE A 241 -18.03 12.97 4.95
N LEU A 242 -18.38 13.95 5.79
CA LEU A 242 -18.80 15.28 5.35
C LEU A 242 -17.68 16.02 4.61
N VAL A 243 -16.46 16.03 5.19
CA VAL A 243 -15.32 16.72 4.58
C VAL A 243 -14.90 16.04 3.27
N ARG A 244 -14.88 14.70 3.23
CA ARG A 244 -14.62 13.93 2.01
C ARG A 244 -15.65 14.22 0.93
N SER A 245 -16.94 14.23 1.27
CA SER A 245 -18.03 14.46 0.30
C SER A 245 -17.99 15.85 -0.31
N ALA A 246 -17.45 16.83 0.42
CA ALA A 246 -17.25 18.20 -0.08
C ALA A 246 -16.02 18.32 -1.00
N ALA A 247 -15.01 17.46 -0.81
CA ALA A 247 -13.71 17.53 -1.50
C ALA A 247 -13.62 16.63 -2.73
N THR A 248 -14.48 15.63 -2.88
CA THR A 248 -14.42 14.65 -3.98
C THR A 248 -15.63 14.78 -4.89
N LEU A 249 -15.46 14.48 -6.18
CA LEU A 249 -16.61 14.28 -7.06
C LEU A 249 -17.46 13.10 -6.55
N LYS A 250 -18.76 13.15 -6.88
CA LYS A 250 -19.65 12.02 -6.61
C LYS A 250 -19.01 10.75 -7.20
N PRO A 251 -18.88 9.68 -6.42
CA PRO A 251 -18.43 8.40 -6.96
C PRO A 251 -19.31 8.03 -8.16
N GLN A 252 -18.72 7.39 -9.17
CA GLN A 252 -19.54 6.69 -10.17
C GLN A 252 -20.59 5.86 -9.43
N ASP A 253 -21.85 5.94 -9.84
CA ASP A 253 -22.96 5.27 -9.18
C ASP A 253 -22.79 3.74 -9.29
N PHE A 254 -22.07 3.17 -8.32
CA PHE A 254 -22.00 1.71 -8.16
C PHE A 254 -23.19 1.23 -7.34
N THR A 255 -23.93 0.33 -7.91
CA THR A 255 -25.01 -0.34 -7.17
C THR A 255 -24.42 -1.30 -6.13
N LEU A 256 -25.20 -1.63 -5.09
CA LEU A 256 -24.79 -2.67 -4.14
C LEU A 256 -24.52 -4.01 -4.85
N THR A 257 -25.26 -4.29 -5.92
CA THR A 257 -25.06 -5.48 -6.75
C THR A 257 -23.69 -5.48 -7.41
N ASP A 258 -23.23 -4.34 -7.96
CA ASP A 258 -21.90 -4.23 -8.57
C ASP A 258 -20.79 -4.49 -7.54
N LEU A 259 -20.94 -3.96 -6.33
CA LEU A 259 -19.98 -4.19 -5.25
C LEU A 259 -19.92 -5.67 -4.84
N LEU A 260 -21.07 -6.34 -4.75
CA LEU A 260 -21.13 -7.77 -4.39
C LEU A 260 -20.56 -8.65 -5.51
N VAL A 261 -20.90 -8.37 -6.77
CA VAL A 261 -20.37 -9.10 -7.94
C VAL A 261 -18.86 -8.93 -8.05
N ASN A 262 -18.35 -7.70 -7.91
CA ASN A 262 -16.91 -7.44 -7.90
C ASN A 262 -16.22 -8.16 -6.73
N GLY A 263 -16.80 -8.11 -5.54
CA GLY A 263 -16.29 -8.79 -4.34
C GLY A 263 -16.20 -10.31 -4.56
N PHE A 264 -17.20 -10.93 -5.14
CA PHE A 264 -17.22 -12.36 -5.45
C PHE A 264 -16.17 -12.73 -6.51
N ASN A 265 -16.10 -11.99 -7.61
CA ASN A 265 -15.15 -12.23 -8.70
C ASN A 265 -13.70 -12.07 -8.24
N ARG A 266 -13.44 -11.21 -7.24
CA ARG A 266 -12.11 -10.95 -6.68
C ARG A 266 -11.82 -11.74 -5.40
N ALA A 267 -12.74 -12.52 -4.87
CA ALA A 267 -12.52 -13.35 -3.68
C ALA A 267 -11.26 -14.24 -3.76
N PRO A 268 -10.86 -14.81 -4.93
CA PRO A 268 -9.62 -15.55 -5.05
C PRO A 268 -8.36 -14.76 -4.64
N VAL A 269 -8.40 -13.42 -4.67
CA VAL A 269 -7.28 -12.57 -4.21
C VAL A 269 -6.94 -12.80 -2.74
N LEU A 270 -7.94 -13.11 -1.89
CA LEU A 270 -7.69 -13.45 -0.49
C LEU A 270 -6.75 -14.66 -0.38
N ILE A 271 -7.03 -15.70 -1.14
CA ILE A 271 -6.20 -16.92 -1.14
C ILE A 271 -4.81 -16.63 -1.71
N GLN A 272 -4.72 -15.85 -2.78
CA GLN A 272 -3.46 -15.44 -3.38
C GLN A 272 -2.59 -14.64 -2.40
N TYR A 273 -3.17 -13.67 -1.70
CA TYR A 273 -2.48 -12.88 -0.68
C TYR A 273 -2.01 -13.74 0.50
N LEU A 274 -2.81 -14.74 0.91
CA LEU A 274 -2.39 -15.69 1.92
C LEU A 274 -1.15 -16.48 1.45
N GLY A 275 -1.12 -16.90 0.18
CA GLY A 275 0.04 -17.54 -0.44
C GLY A 275 1.29 -16.66 -0.38
N LYS A 276 1.18 -15.35 -0.67
CA LYS A 276 2.29 -14.41 -0.60
C LYS A 276 2.82 -14.19 0.83
N ILE A 277 1.99 -14.36 1.85
CA ILE A 277 2.41 -14.29 3.26
C ILE A 277 3.20 -15.55 3.64
N PHE A 278 2.76 -16.75 3.28
CA PHE A 278 3.44 -17.98 3.67
C PHE A 278 4.61 -18.35 2.74
N PHE A 279 4.48 -18.06 1.45
CA PHE A 279 5.42 -18.43 0.40
C PHE A 279 5.78 -17.19 -0.46
N PRO A 280 6.60 -16.26 0.05
CA PRO A 280 6.88 -14.98 -0.60
C PRO A 280 7.90 -15.11 -1.75
N PHE A 281 7.71 -16.10 -2.64
CA PHE A 281 8.60 -16.35 -3.78
C PHE A 281 8.12 -15.70 -5.07
N ASN A 282 6.79 -15.50 -5.23
CA ASN A 282 6.16 -14.93 -6.43
C ASN A 282 5.73 -13.48 -6.19
N LEU A 283 6.64 -12.67 -5.66
CA LEU A 283 6.39 -11.25 -5.44
C LEU A 283 6.75 -10.46 -6.69
N THR A 284 5.88 -9.54 -7.10
CA THR A 284 6.12 -8.62 -8.22
C THR A 284 5.84 -7.19 -7.82
N VAL A 285 6.55 -6.24 -8.43
CA VAL A 285 6.36 -4.82 -8.13
C VAL A 285 5.09 -4.25 -8.76
N PHE A 286 4.57 -4.90 -9.81
CA PHE A 286 3.35 -4.50 -10.51
C PHE A 286 2.45 -5.72 -10.79
N PRO A 287 1.77 -6.27 -9.75
CA PRO A 287 0.97 -7.49 -9.86
C PRO A 287 -0.40 -7.23 -10.50
N ASP A 288 -0.78 -8.09 -11.45
CA ASP A 288 -2.12 -8.16 -12.04
C ASP A 288 -2.88 -9.34 -11.43
N ILE A 289 -4.18 -9.19 -11.24
CA ILE A 289 -5.05 -10.23 -10.66
C ILE A 289 -5.07 -11.53 -11.48
N ARG A 290 -4.84 -11.44 -12.79
CA ARG A 290 -4.94 -12.57 -13.75
C ARG A 290 -3.75 -13.52 -13.70
N LEU A 291 -2.61 -13.12 -13.13
CA LEU A 291 -1.32 -13.81 -13.27
C LEU A 291 -0.88 -14.59 -12.05
N ILE A 292 -1.60 -14.54 -10.96
CA ILE A 292 -1.14 -15.13 -9.72
C ILE A 292 -1.57 -16.58 -9.68
N ALA A 293 -0.59 -17.49 -9.78
CA ALA A 293 -0.82 -18.93 -9.62
C ALA A 293 -1.51 -19.22 -8.27
N PRO A 294 -2.71 -19.78 -8.24
CA PRO A 294 -3.48 -19.95 -7.00
C PRO A 294 -2.90 -21.03 -6.07
N TRP A 295 -2.01 -21.87 -6.56
CA TRP A 295 -1.49 -23.05 -5.85
C TRP A 295 -0.80 -22.70 -4.53
N TRP A 296 0.02 -21.65 -4.49
CA TRP A 296 0.67 -21.20 -3.27
C TRP A 296 -0.33 -20.72 -2.22
N GLY A 297 -1.41 -20.09 -2.69
CA GLY A 297 -2.50 -19.67 -1.84
C GLY A 297 -3.30 -20.85 -1.27
N VAL A 298 -3.61 -21.85 -2.09
CA VAL A 298 -4.28 -23.07 -1.65
C VAL A 298 -3.40 -23.84 -0.66
N ALA A 299 -2.10 -23.99 -0.96
CA ALA A 299 -1.15 -24.61 -0.03
C ALA A 299 -1.08 -23.87 1.31
N ALA A 300 -1.04 -22.54 1.30
CA ALA A 300 -1.05 -21.73 2.52
C ALA A 300 -2.35 -21.90 3.31
N LEU A 301 -3.50 -21.95 2.63
CA LEU A 301 -4.81 -22.15 3.26
C LEU A 301 -4.90 -23.53 3.93
N VAL A 302 -4.50 -24.58 3.23
CA VAL A 302 -4.47 -25.94 3.79
C VAL A 302 -3.54 -26.04 4.99
N LEU A 303 -2.34 -25.45 4.88
CA LEU A 303 -1.39 -25.38 5.99
C LEU A 303 -1.98 -24.65 7.20
N LEU A 304 -2.58 -23.47 6.99
CA LEU A 304 -3.16 -22.67 8.06
C LEU A 304 -4.32 -23.38 8.74
N ILE A 305 -5.23 -23.98 7.98
CA ILE A 305 -6.35 -24.77 8.51
C ILE A 305 -5.82 -25.99 9.30
N GLY A 306 -4.86 -26.72 8.74
CA GLY A 306 -4.23 -27.86 9.41
C GLY A 306 -3.60 -27.47 10.75
N LEU A 307 -2.86 -26.36 10.79
CA LEU A 307 -2.25 -25.85 12.02
C LEU A 307 -3.30 -25.43 13.06
N ILE A 308 -4.39 -24.77 12.63
CA ILE A 308 -5.51 -24.37 13.51
C ILE A 308 -6.18 -25.61 14.12
N ILE A 309 -6.45 -26.65 13.32
CA ILE A 309 -7.08 -27.88 13.78
C ILE A 309 -6.16 -28.65 14.72
N MET A 310 -4.90 -28.88 14.32
CA MET A 310 -3.91 -29.63 15.11
C MET A 310 -3.65 -28.99 16.48
N SER A 311 -3.57 -27.66 16.53
CA SER A 311 -3.33 -26.91 17.76
C SER A 311 -4.59 -26.71 18.61
N ARG A 312 -5.78 -27.03 18.08
CA ARG A 312 -7.08 -26.71 18.66
C ARG A 312 -7.27 -25.21 18.94
N SER A 313 -6.54 -24.34 18.20
CA SER A 313 -6.62 -22.88 18.37
C SER A 313 -7.95 -22.30 17.90
N TYR A 314 -8.76 -23.05 17.14
CA TYR A 314 -10.11 -22.66 16.75
C TYR A 314 -11.04 -22.40 17.96
N ALA A 315 -10.75 -22.97 19.13
CA ALA A 315 -11.47 -22.70 20.38
C ALA A 315 -11.06 -21.36 21.04
N ARG A 316 -10.10 -20.62 20.46
CA ARG A 316 -9.56 -19.38 21.02
C ARG A 316 -10.02 -18.15 20.22
N PRO A 317 -10.55 -17.11 20.91
CA PRO A 317 -11.06 -15.91 20.22
C PRO A 317 -10.02 -15.19 19.35
N LEU A 318 -8.75 -15.20 19.78
CA LEU A 318 -7.67 -14.51 19.05
C LEU A 318 -7.46 -15.07 17.64
N THR A 319 -7.71 -16.37 17.42
CA THR A 319 -7.67 -16.98 16.08
C THR A 319 -8.71 -16.34 15.16
N TRP A 320 -9.95 -16.21 15.62
CA TRP A 320 -11.04 -15.64 14.81
C TRP A 320 -10.89 -14.14 14.58
N ILE A 321 -10.35 -13.42 15.58
CA ILE A 321 -10.04 -11.99 15.41
C ILE A 321 -8.93 -11.82 14.39
N GLY A 322 -7.88 -12.66 14.42
CA GLY A 322 -6.82 -12.61 13.42
C GLY A 322 -7.31 -12.88 12.00
N LEU A 323 -8.17 -13.90 11.82
CA LEU A 323 -8.79 -14.20 10.52
C LEU A 323 -9.72 -13.05 10.08
N GLY A 324 -10.56 -12.56 10.97
CA GLY A 324 -11.45 -11.42 10.69
C GLY A 324 -10.67 -10.16 10.33
N TRP A 325 -9.57 -9.87 11.04
CA TRP A 325 -8.66 -8.76 10.71
C TRP A 325 -8.11 -8.88 9.28
N TYR A 326 -7.57 -10.05 8.94
CA TYR A 326 -7.04 -10.32 7.59
C TYR A 326 -8.09 -10.05 6.51
N ILE A 327 -9.30 -10.59 6.67
CA ILE A 327 -10.38 -10.46 5.69
C ILE A 327 -10.88 -9.01 5.63
N LEU A 328 -11.18 -8.39 6.78
CA LEU A 328 -11.78 -7.05 6.83
C LEU A 328 -10.90 -5.99 6.16
N PHE A 329 -9.59 -5.98 6.41
CA PHE A 329 -8.70 -5.02 5.76
C PHE A 329 -8.53 -5.25 4.25
N LEU A 330 -8.88 -6.43 3.74
CA LEU A 330 -8.85 -6.71 2.31
C LEU A 330 -10.19 -6.46 1.59
N ILE A 331 -11.32 -6.34 2.31
CA ILE A 331 -12.63 -6.06 1.71
C ILE A 331 -12.58 -4.86 0.76
N PRO A 332 -11.99 -3.70 1.11
CA PRO A 332 -11.95 -2.55 0.21
C PRO A 332 -11.24 -2.85 -1.12
N VAL A 333 -10.26 -3.76 -1.11
CA VAL A 333 -9.56 -4.20 -2.33
C VAL A 333 -10.45 -5.08 -3.22
N LEU A 334 -11.34 -5.85 -2.61
CA LEU A 334 -12.22 -6.77 -3.33
C LEU A 334 -13.38 -6.05 -4.02
N VAL A 335 -13.92 -5.00 -3.39
CA VAL A 335 -15.12 -4.31 -3.90
C VAL A 335 -14.81 -3.23 -4.94
N VAL A 336 -13.55 -2.81 -5.08
CA VAL A 336 -13.16 -1.83 -6.13
C VAL A 336 -13.34 -2.46 -7.51
N PRO A 337 -14.06 -1.80 -8.44
CA PRO A 337 -14.22 -2.30 -9.80
C PRO A 337 -12.89 -2.47 -10.55
N ALA A 338 -12.82 -3.50 -11.40
CA ALA A 338 -11.64 -3.76 -12.24
C ALA A 338 -11.32 -2.58 -13.17
N SER A 339 -12.35 -1.88 -13.67
CA SER A 339 -12.21 -0.67 -14.48
C SER A 339 -11.44 0.47 -13.79
N LEU A 340 -11.45 0.50 -12.44
CA LEU A 340 -10.72 1.51 -11.67
C LEU A 340 -9.35 1.02 -11.22
N ASN A 341 -9.19 -0.26 -10.87
CA ASN A 341 -7.93 -0.78 -10.40
C ASN A 341 -7.87 -2.32 -10.46
N ASP A 342 -7.12 -2.86 -11.42
CA ASP A 342 -6.87 -4.30 -11.59
C ASP A 342 -5.65 -4.81 -10.85
N GLN A 343 -4.81 -3.91 -10.33
CA GLN A 343 -3.58 -4.28 -9.64
C GLN A 343 -3.86 -4.80 -8.23
N VAL A 344 -3.15 -5.84 -7.84
CA VAL A 344 -3.17 -6.47 -6.52
C VAL A 344 -1.87 -6.19 -5.78
N PHE A 345 -1.58 -4.92 -5.57
CA PHE A 345 -0.34 -4.46 -4.95
C PHE A 345 -0.09 -5.08 -3.56
N GLU A 346 1.15 -5.44 -3.30
CA GLU A 346 1.57 -6.14 -2.09
C GLU A 346 1.63 -5.26 -0.84
N HIS A 347 1.85 -3.94 -1.01
CA HIS A 347 1.76 -3.00 0.11
C HIS A 347 0.41 -3.07 0.84
N ARG A 348 -0.66 -3.48 0.15
CA ARG A 348 -1.99 -3.68 0.75
C ARG A 348 -2.03 -4.77 1.83
N LEU A 349 -1.00 -5.63 1.89
CA LEU A 349 -0.85 -6.65 2.94
C LEU A 349 -0.26 -6.12 4.25
N TYR A 350 0.14 -4.85 4.31
CA TYR A 350 0.84 -4.29 5.47
C TYR A 350 0.05 -4.40 6.78
N LEU A 351 -1.26 -4.12 6.75
CA LEU A 351 -2.14 -4.30 7.90
C LEU A 351 -2.69 -5.74 7.99
N PRO A 352 -3.18 -6.36 6.90
CA PRO A 352 -3.74 -7.71 6.93
C PRO A 352 -2.81 -8.78 7.49
N ILE A 353 -1.50 -8.70 7.24
CA ILE A 353 -0.51 -9.68 7.73
C ILE A 353 -0.51 -9.80 9.26
N VAL A 354 -0.81 -8.71 9.98
CA VAL A 354 -0.89 -8.73 11.45
C VAL A 354 -1.95 -9.70 11.92
N GLY A 355 -3.09 -9.79 11.22
CA GLY A 355 -4.12 -10.77 11.51
C GLY A 355 -3.62 -12.21 11.41
N ILE A 356 -2.86 -12.53 10.37
CA ILE A 356 -2.25 -13.86 10.20
C ILE A 356 -1.18 -14.12 11.28
N LEU A 357 -0.38 -13.12 11.63
CA LEU A 357 0.60 -13.23 12.72
C LEU A 357 -0.08 -13.51 14.07
N LEU A 358 -1.24 -12.92 14.34
CA LEU A 358 -2.04 -13.22 15.53
C LEU A 358 -2.50 -14.69 15.54
N VAL A 359 -2.96 -15.22 14.40
CA VAL A 359 -3.34 -16.64 14.27
C VAL A 359 -2.13 -17.54 14.54
N ILE A 360 -0.99 -17.27 13.90
CA ILE A 360 0.26 -18.02 14.09
C ILE A 360 0.71 -17.96 15.55
N GLY A 361 0.62 -16.80 16.17
CA GLY A 361 0.91 -16.62 17.60
C GLY A 361 0.04 -17.50 18.49
N GLN A 362 -1.28 -17.51 18.24
CA GLN A 362 -2.21 -18.33 19.02
C GLN A 362 -1.96 -19.83 18.80
N VAL A 363 -1.70 -20.25 17.55
CA VAL A 363 -1.30 -21.63 17.22
C VAL A 363 -0.05 -22.04 18.02
N SER A 364 0.98 -21.18 17.99
CA SER A 364 2.24 -21.43 18.72
C SER A 364 2.04 -21.59 20.23
N ILE A 365 1.18 -20.75 20.83
CA ILE A 365 0.84 -20.82 22.25
C ILE A 365 0.13 -22.16 22.57
N CYS A 366 -0.88 -22.52 21.78
CA CYS A 366 -1.63 -23.76 21.98
C CYS A 366 -0.76 -25.01 21.83
N LEU A 367 0.07 -25.07 20.77
CA LEU A 367 1.02 -26.19 20.58
C LEU A 367 2.02 -26.30 21.75
N SER A 368 2.53 -25.16 22.22
CA SER A 368 3.47 -25.14 23.35
C SER A 368 2.83 -25.64 24.64
N SER A 369 1.54 -25.35 24.90
CA SER A 369 0.81 -25.88 26.05
C SER A 369 0.57 -27.39 25.93
N MET A 370 0.19 -27.88 24.75
CA MET A 370 -0.02 -29.32 24.52
C MET A 370 1.25 -30.13 24.76
N ILE A 371 2.41 -29.65 24.28
CA ILE A 371 3.71 -30.30 24.50
C ILE A 371 4.07 -30.34 25.99
N LYS A 372 3.82 -29.28 26.74
CA LYS A 372 4.06 -29.24 28.19
C LYS A 372 3.17 -30.23 28.93
N ASP A 373 1.89 -30.31 28.58
CA ASP A 373 0.93 -31.22 29.22
C ASP A 373 1.28 -32.69 28.95
N GLN A 374 1.73 -33.01 27.73
CA GLN A 374 2.25 -34.38 27.43
C GLN A 374 3.51 -34.69 28.23
N GLY A 375 4.43 -33.73 28.34
CA GLY A 375 5.67 -33.93 29.13
C GLY A 375 5.41 -34.12 30.63
N SER A 376 4.39 -33.44 31.20
CA SER A 376 4.00 -33.67 32.59
C SER A 376 3.36 -35.03 32.83
N ARG A 377 2.47 -35.48 31.92
CA ARG A 377 1.83 -36.81 32.01
C ARG A 377 2.86 -37.95 31.90
N ILE A 378 3.90 -37.84 31.05
CA ILE A 378 4.97 -38.81 30.93
C ILE A 378 5.79 -38.86 32.22
N LYS A 379 6.08 -37.73 32.87
CA LYS A 379 6.78 -37.66 34.13
C LYS A 379 5.99 -38.31 35.27
N ASP A 380 4.67 -38.05 35.34
CA ASP A 380 3.80 -38.64 36.34
C ASP A 380 3.64 -40.15 36.18
N GLN A 381 3.57 -40.64 34.94
CA GLN A 381 3.57 -42.10 34.64
C GLN A 381 4.90 -42.72 35.00
N GLY A 382 6.04 -42.09 34.64
CA GLY A 382 7.37 -42.58 35.01
C GLY A 382 7.66 -42.55 36.52
N SER A 383 7.03 -41.69 37.28
CA SER A 383 7.08 -41.69 38.75
C SER A 383 6.33 -42.89 39.32
N LYS A 384 5.12 -43.17 38.85
CA LYS A 384 4.29 -44.31 39.32
C LYS A 384 4.90 -45.67 38.98
N THR A 385 5.61 -45.79 37.85
CA THR A 385 6.30 -47.02 37.49
C THR A 385 7.63 -47.24 38.26
N LYS A 386 8.29 -46.15 38.74
CA LYS A 386 9.47 -46.27 39.59
C LYS A 386 9.15 -46.79 41.00
N ASP A 387 7.98 -46.49 41.52
CA ASP A 387 7.52 -47.01 42.82
C ASP A 387 7.14 -48.50 42.74
N GLN A 388 6.93 -49.03 41.53
CA GLN A 388 6.55 -50.44 41.34
C GLN A 388 7.73 -51.38 40.93
N ASN A 389 8.87 -50.86 40.41
CA ASN A 389 10.00 -51.71 39.99
C ASN A 389 11.33 -50.92 39.90
N PRO A 390 12.21 -50.98 40.94
CA PRO A 390 13.44 -50.17 41.00
C PRO A 390 14.58 -50.60 40.06
N SER A 391 14.47 -51.75 39.38
CA SER A 391 15.59 -52.36 38.62
C SER A 391 15.76 -51.91 37.18
N ASN A 392 14.88 -51.07 36.63
CA ASN A 392 14.95 -50.59 35.23
C ASN A 392 15.38 -49.13 35.12
N SER A 393 16.62 -48.81 35.51
CA SER A 393 17.15 -47.42 35.47
C SER A 393 17.84 -46.98 34.19
N SER A 394 17.92 -47.84 33.15
CA SER A 394 18.70 -47.54 31.92
C SER A 394 17.93 -46.91 30.77
N SER A 395 16.58 -46.75 30.84
CA SER A 395 15.77 -46.21 29.74
C SER A 395 15.47 -44.69 29.80
N ASN A 396 15.99 -43.99 30.79
CA ASN A 396 15.60 -42.57 31.07
C ASN A 396 16.42 -41.49 30.31
N SER A 397 17.50 -41.85 29.59
CA SER A 397 18.30 -40.88 28.84
C SER A 397 17.65 -40.46 27.51
N SER A 398 16.91 -41.34 26.84
CA SER A 398 16.25 -41.06 25.58
C SER A 398 15.00 -40.19 25.70
N SER A 399 14.31 -40.20 26.85
CA SER A 399 13.09 -39.36 27.08
C SER A 399 13.42 -37.91 27.38
N ALA A 400 14.58 -37.58 27.92
CA ALA A 400 15.04 -36.23 28.18
C ALA A 400 15.64 -35.54 26.93
N LEU A 401 16.18 -36.33 25.98
CA LEU A 401 16.78 -35.79 24.75
C LEU A 401 15.74 -35.32 23.74
N ARG A 402 14.56 -35.96 23.66
CA ARG A 402 13.48 -35.57 22.73
C ARG A 402 12.98 -34.12 22.89
N PRO A 403 12.70 -33.58 24.08
CA PRO A 403 12.26 -32.20 24.22
C PRO A 403 13.33 -31.18 23.82
N LEU A 404 14.61 -31.44 24.11
CA LEU A 404 15.73 -30.56 23.75
C LEU A 404 15.93 -30.53 22.23
N PHE A 405 15.89 -31.69 21.56
CA PHE A 405 16.00 -31.79 20.12
C PHE A 405 14.86 -31.03 19.41
N VAL A 406 13.61 -31.21 19.83
CA VAL A 406 12.44 -30.47 19.28
C VAL A 406 12.60 -28.96 19.47
N GLN A 407 13.13 -28.54 20.61
CA GLN A 407 13.38 -27.11 20.87
C GLN A 407 14.47 -26.54 19.95
N GLN A 408 15.56 -27.26 19.74
CA GLN A 408 16.65 -26.86 18.85
C GLN A 408 16.21 -26.79 17.39
N VAL A 409 15.47 -27.80 16.91
CA VAL A 409 14.90 -27.80 15.56
C VAL A 409 13.96 -26.59 15.37
N ARG A 410 13.07 -26.31 16.33
CA ARG A 410 12.18 -25.14 16.27
C ARG A 410 12.96 -23.83 16.19
N GLN A 411 14.01 -23.67 16.98
CA GLN A 411 14.86 -22.48 16.95
C GLN A 411 15.58 -22.35 15.60
N GLY A 412 16.13 -23.45 15.08
CA GLY A 412 16.78 -23.49 13.77
C GLY A 412 15.83 -23.07 12.64
N VAL A 413 14.60 -23.57 12.63
CA VAL A 413 13.58 -23.21 11.63
C VAL A 413 13.24 -21.71 11.70
N ILE A 414 13.05 -21.15 12.90
CA ILE A 414 12.76 -19.73 13.07
C ILE A 414 13.91 -18.88 12.55
N VAL A 415 15.16 -19.20 12.91
CA VAL A 415 16.35 -18.46 12.44
C VAL A 415 16.47 -18.58 10.93
N PHE A 416 16.27 -19.76 10.36
CA PHE A 416 16.29 -19.97 8.91
C PHE A 416 15.24 -19.10 8.19
N VAL A 417 14.00 -19.07 8.66
CA VAL A 417 12.93 -18.25 8.08
C VAL A 417 13.28 -16.75 8.16
N LEU A 418 13.79 -16.28 9.29
CA LEU A 418 14.20 -14.89 9.46
C LEU A 418 15.34 -14.49 8.51
N LEU A 419 16.34 -15.36 8.35
CA LEU A 419 17.46 -15.14 7.43
C LEU A 419 16.99 -15.17 5.97
N LEU A 420 16.15 -16.14 5.60
CA LEU A 420 15.57 -16.24 4.26
C LEU A 420 14.75 -15.00 3.92
N PHE A 421 13.85 -14.58 4.82
CA PHE A 421 13.02 -13.39 4.60
C PHE A 421 13.87 -12.12 4.54
N SER A 422 14.88 -11.99 5.39
CA SER A 422 15.82 -10.87 5.34
C SER A 422 16.56 -10.80 4.00
N GLY A 423 17.06 -11.94 3.51
CA GLY A 423 17.73 -12.02 2.20
C GLY A 423 16.80 -11.68 1.04
N LEU A 424 15.59 -12.23 1.03
CA LEU A 424 14.57 -11.93 0.01
C LEU A 424 14.17 -10.46 0.03
N THR A 425 13.96 -9.87 1.21
CA THR A 425 13.64 -8.45 1.38
C THR A 425 14.77 -7.57 0.85
N PHE A 426 16.01 -7.85 1.25
CA PHE A 426 17.19 -7.12 0.81
C PHE A 426 17.36 -7.17 -0.72
N TYR A 427 17.19 -8.35 -1.32
CA TYR A 427 17.20 -8.50 -2.78
C TYR A 427 16.09 -7.67 -3.45
N ARG A 428 14.87 -7.79 -2.93
CA ARG A 428 13.69 -7.16 -3.49
C ARG A 428 13.72 -5.61 -3.43
N ILE A 429 14.34 -5.03 -2.42
CA ILE A 429 14.55 -3.57 -2.33
C ILE A 429 15.25 -3.07 -3.61
N GLY A 430 16.16 -3.85 -4.19
CA GLY A 430 16.84 -3.52 -5.43
C GLY A 430 15.93 -3.25 -6.63
N CYS A 431 14.73 -3.86 -6.67
CA CYS A 431 13.76 -3.62 -7.74
C CYS A 431 13.21 -2.17 -7.75
N PHE A 432 13.39 -1.42 -6.67
CA PHE A 432 12.93 -0.03 -6.53
C PHE A 432 14.05 1.01 -6.72
N LYS A 433 15.20 0.60 -7.28
CA LYS A 433 16.40 1.44 -7.37
C LYS A 433 16.18 2.66 -8.26
N ASP A 434 15.64 2.45 -9.44
CA ASP A 434 15.41 3.48 -10.46
C ASP A 434 14.25 3.05 -11.38
N PRO A 435 13.74 3.94 -12.26
CA PRO A 435 12.59 3.62 -13.10
C PRO A 435 12.81 2.45 -14.06
N VAL A 436 14.00 2.32 -14.63
CA VAL A 436 14.30 1.23 -15.58
C VAL A 436 14.30 -0.11 -14.84
N THR A 437 14.99 -0.17 -13.71
CA THR A 437 15.04 -1.37 -12.84
C THR A 437 13.63 -1.77 -12.36
N PHE A 438 12.83 -0.79 -11.94
CA PHE A 438 11.47 -1.03 -11.47
C PHE A 438 10.57 -1.61 -12.57
N TRP A 439 10.54 -0.96 -13.74
CA TRP A 439 9.68 -1.41 -14.83
C TRP A 439 10.20 -2.69 -15.51
N THR A 440 11.51 -2.97 -15.48
CA THR A 440 12.05 -4.28 -15.87
C THR A 440 11.53 -5.36 -14.93
N ALA A 441 11.64 -5.17 -13.61
CA ALA A 441 11.10 -6.11 -12.63
C ALA A 441 9.57 -6.26 -12.74
N ALA A 442 8.85 -5.20 -13.16
CA ALA A 442 7.42 -5.29 -13.45
C ALA A 442 7.11 -6.18 -14.65
N VAL A 443 7.89 -6.07 -15.73
CA VAL A 443 7.76 -6.93 -16.95
C VAL A 443 8.14 -8.37 -16.62
N ASP A 444 9.22 -8.61 -15.88
CA ASP A 444 9.66 -9.95 -15.48
C ASP A 444 8.63 -10.66 -14.59
N GLY A 445 8.05 -9.91 -13.65
CA GLY A 445 7.01 -10.42 -12.75
C GLY A 445 5.62 -10.53 -13.39
N ASN A 446 5.39 -9.82 -14.49
CA ASN A 446 4.15 -9.83 -15.26
C ASN A 446 4.43 -9.78 -16.77
N PRO A 447 4.83 -10.91 -17.38
CA PRO A 447 5.20 -10.96 -18.79
C PRO A 447 4.06 -10.65 -19.78
N THR A 448 2.81 -10.66 -19.35
CA THR A 448 1.64 -10.38 -20.19
C THR A 448 1.09 -8.95 -20.04
N SER A 449 1.72 -8.11 -19.19
CA SER A 449 1.29 -6.73 -19.02
C SER A 449 1.77 -5.83 -20.16
N ALA A 450 0.83 -5.40 -20.99
CA ALA A 450 1.06 -4.37 -22.00
C ALA A 450 1.48 -3.05 -21.34
N TYR A 451 0.80 -2.66 -20.26
CA TYR A 451 1.09 -1.45 -19.50
C TYR A 451 2.54 -1.43 -18.97
N ALA A 452 3.00 -2.52 -18.34
CA ALA A 452 4.37 -2.58 -17.83
C ALA A 452 5.43 -2.42 -18.94
N ARG A 453 5.20 -3.05 -20.10
CA ARG A 453 6.09 -2.89 -21.27
C ARG A 453 6.07 -1.49 -21.83
N MET A 454 4.90 -0.89 -21.96
CA MET A 454 4.75 0.51 -22.37
C MET A 454 5.51 1.44 -21.43
N MET A 455 5.33 1.27 -20.12
CA MET A 455 6.02 2.07 -19.12
C MET A 455 7.54 1.86 -19.13
N LEU A 456 8.01 0.63 -19.37
CA LEU A 456 9.44 0.35 -19.59
C LEU A 456 9.95 1.06 -20.85
N GLY A 457 9.20 1.01 -21.94
CA GLY A 457 9.55 1.69 -23.19
C GLY A 457 9.73 3.20 -23.00
N LEU A 458 8.84 3.85 -22.23
CA LEU A 458 8.96 5.27 -21.88
C LEU A 458 10.24 5.62 -21.07
N ARG A 459 10.94 4.65 -20.53
CA ARG A 459 12.20 4.83 -19.76
C ARG A 459 13.45 4.50 -20.56
N MET A 460 13.30 3.98 -21.79
CA MET A 460 14.43 3.73 -22.67
C MET A 460 14.94 5.05 -23.27
N THR A 461 16.26 5.20 -23.29
CA THR A 461 16.92 6.35 -23.93
C THR A 461 17.14 6.12 -25.41
N GLU A 462 17.27 4.86 -25.82
CA GLU A 462 17.47 4.45 -27.20
C GLU A 462 16.13 4.35 -27.93
N PRO A 463 15.90 5.13 -29.02
CA PRO A 463 14.63 5.11 -29.76
C PRO A 463 14.26 3.72 -30.30
N ALA A 464 15.24 2.92 -30.71
CA ALA A 464 15.02 1.56 -31.19
C ALA A 464 14.46 0.64 -30.11
N GLN A 465 15.00 0.73 -28.88
CA GLN A 465 14.52 -0.04 -27.73
C GLN A 465 13.12 0.42 -27.31
N MET A 466 12.87 1.73 -27.29
CA MET A 466 11.54 2.29 -26.99
C MET A 466 10.50 1.74 -27.96
N LYS A 467 10.77 1.81 -29.27
CA LYS A 467 9.90 1.31 -30.34
C LYS A 467 9.63 -0.18 -30.18
N GLN A 468 10.67 -0.97 -29.90
CA GLN A 468 10.54 -2.41 -29.66
C GLN A 468 9.59 -2.68 -28.48
N ARG A 469 9.73 -1.97 -27.35
CA ARG A 469 8.86 -2.17 -26.17
C ARG A 469 7.41 -1.79 -26.43
N PHE A 470 7.16 -0.73 -27.21
CA PHE A 470 5.81 -0.36 -27.62
C PHE A 470 5.18 -1.38 -28.57
N GLU A 471 5.94 -1.95 -29.49
CA GLU A 471 5.47 -3.03 -30.37
C GLU A 471 5.14 -4.31 -29.57
N GLU A 472 5.99 -4.68 -28.62
CA GLU A 472 5.72 -5.79 -27.70
C GLU A 472 4.44 -5.54 -26.89
N ALA A 473 4.25 -4.33 -26.38
CA ALA A 473 3.05 -3.93 -25.64
C ALA A 473 1.80 -4.00 -26.53
N TYR A 474 1.90 -3.51 -27.78
CA TYR A 474 0.81 -3.50 -28.74
C TYR A 474 0.37 -4.92 -29.14
N ARG A 475 1.31 -5.87 -29.28
CA ARG A 475 0.98 -7.28 -29.54
C ARG A 475 0.20 -7.92 -28.40
N LEU A 476 0.45 -7.50 -27.16
CA LEU A 476 -0.24 -8.02 -25.97
C LEU A 476 -1.64 -7.41 -25.79
N ASN A 477 -1.75 -6.09 -25.96
CA ASN A 477 -3.01 -5.37 -25.86
C ASN A 477 -3.02 -4.16 -26.80
N PRO A 478 -3.58 -4.30 -28.02
CA PRO A 478 -3.69 -3.18 -28.97
C PRO A 478 -4.56 -2.02 -28.47
N ASN A 479 -5.33 -2.23 -27.40
CA ASN A 479 -6.27 -1.26 -26.83
C ASN A 479 -5.78 -0.70 -25.48
N GLU A 480 -4.48 -0.87 -25.18
CA GLU A 480 -3.89 -0.26 -23.99
C GLU A 480 -3.94 1.26 -24.09
N LYS A 481 -4.48 1.92 -23.08
CA LYS A 481 -4.59 3.38 -23.02
C LYS A 481 -3.21 4.02 -23.15
N MET A 482 -3.13 5.14 -23.85
CA MET A 482 -1.91 5.89 -24.14
C MET A 482 -0.95 5.20 -25.14
N LEU A 483 -1.05 3.90 -25.36
CA LEU A 483 -0.10 3.17 -26.19
C LEU A 483 -0.20 3.58 -27.66
N ASN A 484 -1.42 3.70 -28.18
CA ASN A 484 -1.63 4.14 -29.56
C ASN A 484 -1.20 5.60 -29.76
N TYR A 485 -1.41 6.48 -28.79
CA TYR A 485 -0.86 7.84 -28.80
C TYR A 485 0.67 7.82 -28.91
N LEU A 486 1.35 7.02 -28.09
CA LEU A 486 2.82 6.92 -28.06
C LEU A 486 3.38 6.37 -29.38
N ILE A 487 2.77 5.32 -29.93
CA ILE A 487 3.15 4.76 -31.24
C ILE A 487 2.91 5.79 -32.38
N GLY A 488 1.77 6.48 -32.35
CA GLY A 488 1.43 7.51 -33.31
C GLY A 488 2.39 8.70 -33.28
N LYS A 489 2.80 9.12 -32.07
CA LYS A 489 3.80 10.17 -31.88
C LYS A 489 5.16 9.76 -32.46
N LEU A 490 5.63 8.55 -32.16
CA LEU A 490 6.89 8.04 -32.76
C LEU A 490 6.81 7.94 -34.27
N ALA A 491 5.66 7.52 -34.81
CA ALA A 491 5.47 7.46 -36.27
C ALA A 491 5.51 8.86 -36.93
N LEU A 492 5.01 9.91 -36.23
CA LEU A 492 5.18 11.30 -36.64
C LEU A 492 6.65 11.75 -36.65
N ASP A 493 7.41 11.35 -35.66
CA ASP A 493 8.83 11.69 -35.53
C ASP A 493 9.66 10.93 -36.60
N ASP A 494 9.22 9.72 -36.99
CA ASP A 494 9.77 8.93 -38.11
C ASP A 494 9.24 9.40 -39.51
N ASN A 495 8.35 10.41 -39.58
CA ASN A 495 7.66 10.90 -40.78
C ASN A 495 6.77 9.84 -41.46
N ASP A 496 6.32 8.81 -40.73
CA ASP A 496 5.34 7.81 -41.19
C ASP A 496 3.91 8.30 -40.94
N ILE A 497 3.45 9.24 -41.77
CA ILE A 497 2.16 9.92 -41.59
C ILE A 497 0.96 8.95 -41.59
N PRO A 498 0.90 7.92 -42.52
CA PRO A 498 -0.21 6.98 -42.53
C PRO A 498 -0.31 6.14 -41.25
N ARG A 499 0.84 5.73 -40.69
CA ARG A 499 0.90 4.99 -39.42
C ARG A 499 0.52 5.87 -38.23
N ALA A 500 1.03 7.10 -38.22
CA ALA A 500 0.70 8.08 -37.18
C ALA A 500 -0.81 8.32 -37.10
N GLU A 501 -1.45 8.63 -38.24
CA GLU A 501 -2.88 8.89 -38.32
C GLU A 501 -3.70 7.70 -37.81
N ARG A 502 -3.36 6.48 -38.23
CA ARG A 502 -4.06 5.27 -37.83
C ARG A 502 -4.04 5.09 -36.31
N HIS A 503 -2.87 5.21 -35.70
CA HIS A 503 -2.73 4.99 -34.26
C HIS A 503 -3.32 6.15 -33.45
N LEU A 504 -3.12 7.40 -33.83
CA LEU A 504 -3.70 8.55 -33.14
C LEU A 504 -5.24 8.55 -33.18
N LYS A 505 -5.84 8.17 -34.31
CA LYS A 505 -7.30 7.99 -34.41
C LYS A 505 -7.79 6.84 -33.53
N LYS A 506 -7.05 5.72 -33.50
CA LYS A 506 -7.41 4.59 -32.66
C LYS A 506 -7.39 4.94 -31.16
N GLU A 507 -6.47 5.79 -30.71
CA GLU A 507 -6.42 6.22 -29.32
C GLU A 507 -7.70 6.99 -28.91
N LEU A 508 -8.36 7.71 -29.81
CA LEU A 508 -9.61 8.43 -29.53
C LEU A 508 -10.76 7.51 -29.12
N GLU A 509 -10.69 6.21 -29.45
CA GLU A 509 -11.69 5.22 -29.02
C GLU A 509 -11.59 4.93 -27.51
N PHE A 510 -10.42 5.20 -26.89
CA PHE A 510 -10.13 4.84 -25.49
C PHE A 510 -9.89 6.04 -24.60
N SER A 511 -9.32 7.12 -25.17
CA SER A 511 -9.00 8.33 -24.40
C SER A 511 -9.05 9.58 -25.25
N GLN A 512 -9.58 10.66 -24.67
CA GLN A 512 -9.64 11.99 -25.30
C GLN A 512 -8.66 12.90 -24.58
N ILE A 513 -7.38 12.83 -24.92
CA ILE A 513 -6.33 13.68 -24.37
C ILE A 513 -5.99 14.82 -25.33
N PRO A 514 -5.72 16.05 -24.83
CA PRO A 514 -5.36 17.20 -25.65
C PRO A 514 -4.20 16.92 -26.61
N ASP A 515 -3.12 16.29 -26.13
CA ASP A 515 -1.92 15.98 -26.92
C ASP A 515 -2.21 15.06 -28.12
N ASN A 516 -3.19 14.15 -27.99
CA ASN A 516 -3.57 13.26 -29.09
C ASN A 516 -4.25 14.05 -30.22
N TYR A 517 -5.18 14.94 -29.87
CA TYR A 517 -5.80 15.85 -30.83
C TYR A 517 -4.79 16.80 -31.46
N PHE A 518 -3.83 17.31 -30.67
CA PHE A 518 -2.77 18.17 -31.18
C PHE A 518 -1.90 17.46 -32.24
N ASN A 519 -1.53 16.20 -31.98
CA ASN A 519 -0.77 15.41 -32.98
C ASN A 519 -1.61 15.05 -34.19
N LEU A 520 -2.92 14.84 -34.06
CA LEU A 520 -3.81 14.69 -35.24
C LEU A 520 -3.89 15.97 -36.05
N ALA A 521 -3.91 17.14 -35.42
CA ALA A 521 -3.81 18.42 -36.13
C ALA A 521 -2.47 18.48 -36.92
N ARG A 522 -1.33 18.09 -36.34
CA ARG A 522 -0.03 18.00 -37.03
C ARG A 522 -0.10 17.05 -38.24
N VAL A 523 -0.74 15.89 -38.09
CA VAL A 523 -0.98 14.97 -39.25
C VAL A 523 -1.75 15.69 -40.36
N CYS A 524 -2.82 16.41 -40.00
CA CYS A 524 -3.63 17.13 -41.00
C CYS A 524 -2.84 18.25 -41.66
N PHE A 525 -1.97 18.99 -40.97
CA PHE A 525 -1.05 19.96 -41.56
C PHE A 525 -0.10 19.32 -42.57
N LEU A 526 0.52 18.20 -42.20
CA LEU A 526 1.45 17.47 -43.09
C LEU A 526 0.75 16.90 -44.33
N LYS A 527 -0.56 16.62 -44.24
CA LYS A 527 -1.40 16.16 -45.36
C LYS A 527 -2.04 17.30 -46.14
N ASN A 528 -1.80 18.56 -45.75
CA ASN A 528 -2.41 19.75 -46.34
C ASN A 528 -3.96 19.73 -46.29
N ILE A 529 -4.52 19.35 -45.10
CA ILE A 529 -5.97 19.32 -44.84
C ILE A 529 -6.28 20.33 -43.73
N PRO A 530 -6.32 21.63 -44.02
CA PRO A 530 -6.36 22.68 -43.00
C PRO A 530 -7.67 22.71 -42.20
N ASP A 531 -8.83 22.40 -42.79
CA ASP A 531 -10.10 22.37 -42.05
C ASP A 531 -10.14 21.30 -40.97
N SER A 532 -9.59 20.10 -41.28
CA SER A 532 -9.47 19.06 -40.27
C SER A 532 -8.45 19.41 -39.19
N ALA A 533 -7.38 20.13 -39.54
CA ALA A 533 -6.41 20.63 -38.57
C ALA A 533 -7.08 21.63 -37.58
N ALA A 534 -7.91 22.57 -38.12
CA ALA A 534 -8.69 23.49 -37.29
C ALA A 534 -9.62 22.74 -36.33
N PHE A 535 -10.36 21.77 -36.83
CA PHE A 535 -11.25 20.94 -36.01
C PHE A 535 -10.49 20.28 -34.83
N TYR A 536 -9.36 19.67 -35.08
CA TYR A 536 -8.59 19.01 -34.03
C TYR A 536 -8.00 20.02 -33.03
N LEU A 537 -7.53 21.20 -33.46
CA LEU A 537 -7.06 22.25 -32.56
C LEU A 537 -8.20 22.82 -31.69
N GLU A 538 -9.40 22.95 -32.25
CA GLU A 538 -10.61 23.32 -31.48
C GLU A 538 -10.90 22.30 -30.37
N GLN A 539 -10.72 20.98 -30.65
CA GLN A 539 -10.87 19.93 -29.63
C GLN A 539 -9.81 20.07 -28.52
N VAL A 540 -8.54 20.39 -28.87
CA VAL A 540 -7.50 20.68 -27.86
C VAL A 540 -7.95 21.81 -26.95
N ILE A 541 -8.40 22.96 -27.52
CA ILE A 541 -8.80 24.15 -26.77
C ILE A 541 -10.06 23.89 -25.92
N ARG A 542 -10.96 23.04 -26.39
CA ARG A 542 -12.14 22.62 -25.62
C ARG A 542 -11.75 21.86 -24.35
N LEU A 543 -10.75 20.97 -24.45
CA LEU A 543 -10.26 20.17 -23.33
C LEU A 543 -9.30 20.96 -22.43
N GLU A 544 -8.45 21.78 -23.03
CA GLU A 544 -7.44 22.60 -22.37
C GLU A 544 -7.50 24.05 -22.88
N PRO A 545 -8.39 24.88 -22.35
CA PRO A 545 -8.64 26.23 -22.85
C PRO A 545 -7.42 27.16 -22.88
N ARG A 546 -6.41 26.89 -22.04
CA ARG A 546 -5.18 27.69 -21.97
C ARG A 546 -3.97 27.04 -22.69
N HIS A 547 -4.18 26.04 -23.52
CA HIS A 547 -3.08 25.41 -24.28
C HIS A 547 -2.44 26.41 -25.25
N PRO A 548 -1.19 26.90 -25.02
CA PRO A 548 -0.65 28.07 -25.74
C PRO A 548 -0.48 27.79 -27.23
N GLN A 549 0.16 26.69 -27.57
CA GLN A 549 0.45 26.31 -28.97
C GLN A 549 -0.82 26.02 -29.78
N ALA A 550 -1.84 25.41 -29.16
CA ALA A 550 -3.09 25.14 -29.88
C ALA A 550 -3.84 26.42 -30.18
N ASN A 551 -3.94 27.36 -29.22
CA ASN A 551 -4.55 28.66 -29.43
C ASN A 551 -3.81 29.46 -30.52
N HIS A 552 -2.47 29.47 -30.50
CA HIS A 552 -1.63 30.12 -31.49
C HIS A 552 -1.83 29.52 -32.88
N ASN A 553 -1.68 28.20 -33.02
CA ASN A 553 -1.78 27.51 -34.30
C ASN A 553 -3.18 27.64 -34.91
N LEU A 554 -4.24 27.59 -34.08
CA LEU A 554 -5.61 27.75 -34.56
C LEU A 554 -5.84 29.16 -35.13
N LEU A 555 -5.33 30.19 -34.42
CA LEU A 555 -5.41 31.58 -34.91
C LEU A 555 -4.72 31.75 -36.27
N LEU A 556 -3.48 31.26 -36.40
CA LEU A 556 -2.75 31.34 -37.68
C LEU A 556 -3.48 30.58 -38.82
N LEU A 557 -4.07 29.43 -38.47
CA LEU A 557 -4.80 28.63 -39.46
C LEU A 557 -6.09 29.32 -39.93
N TYR A 558 -6.85 29.96 -39.04
CA TYR A 558 -8.02 30.75 -39.42
C TYR A 558 -7.65 31.91 -40.38
N LEU A 559 -6.49 32.55 -40.12
CA LEU A 559 -5.98 33.59 -41.03
C LEU A 559 -5.57 33.04 -42.39
N GLN A 560 -4.95 31.88 -42.43
CA GLN A 560 -4.57 31.20 -43.67
C GLN A 560 -5.80 30.81 -44.50
N LEU A 561 -6.90 30.43 -43.85
CA LEU A 561 -8.17 30.04 -44.47
C LEU A 561 -9.08 31.21 -44.79
N ASP A 562 -8.64 32.48 -44.58
CA ASP A 562 -9.44 33.71 -44.66
C ASP A 562 -10.72 33.71 -43.80
N ARG A 563 -10.73 32.89 -42.73
CA ARG A 563 -11.82 32.82 -41.74
C ARG A 563 -11.68 33.92 -40.71
N ARG A 564 -11.86 35.20 -41.15
CA ARG A 564 -11.55 36.39 -40.38
C ARG A 564 -12.39 36.50 -39.12
N ASP A 565 -13.68 36.13 -39.16
CA ASP A 565 -14.57 36.22 -37.98
C ASP A 565 -14.17 35.20 -36.92
N ASP A 566 -13.72 34.00 -37.31
CA ASP A 566 -13.17 32.98 -36.41
C ASP A 566 -11.85 33.48 -35.78
N ALA A 567 -11.00 34.11 -36.58
CA ALA A 567 -9.74 34.67 -36.10
C ALA A 567 -9.98 35.77 -35.07
N ARG A 568 -10.98 36.71 -35.29
CA ARG A 568 -11.35 37.73 -34.31
C ARG A 568 -11.85 37.11 -33.00
N ARG A 569 -12.74 36.09 -33.08
CA ARG A 569 -13.23 35.37 -31.89
C ARG A 569 -12.09 34.71 -31.14
N GLN A 570 -11.15 34.10 -31.86
CA GLN A 570 -10.01 33.46 -31.25
C GLN A 570 -9.07 34.45 -30.55
N ILE A 571 -8.80 35.62 -31.16
CA ILE A 571 -8.02 36.71 -30.55
C ILE A 571 -8.67 37.16 -29.24
N GLN A 572 -9.99 37.38 -29.25
CA GLN A 572 -10.70 37.79 -28.05
C GLN A 572 -10.63 36.73 -26.96
N ALA A 573 -10.84 35.44 -27.31
CA ALA A 573 -10.73 34.32 -26.37
C ALA A 573 -9.32 34.18 -25.80
N MET A 574 -8.26 34.46 -26.56
CA MET A 574 -6.89 34.47 -26.07
C MET A 574 -6.64 35.60 -25.10
N ARG A 575 -7.13 36.82 -25.38
CA ARG A 575 -7.06 37.98 -24.47
C ARG A 575 -7.76 37.72 -23.14
N ASP A 576 -8.96 37.17 -23.18
CA ASP A 576 -9.76 36.85 -21.98
C ASP A 576 -9.06 35.81 -21.09
N LYS A 577 -8.25 34.95 -21.69
CA LYS A 577 -7.47 33.92 -20.99
C LYS A 577 -6.07 34.38 -20.59
N GLY A 578 -5.65 35.60 -20.95
CA GLY A 578 -4.30 36.13 -20.70
C GLY A 578 -3.20 35.43 -21.48
N LEU A 579 -3.54 34.92 -22.69
CA LEU A 579 -2.55 34.29 -23.58
C LEU A 579 -1.93 35.35 -24.51
N GLU A 580 -0.65 35.17 -24.84
CA GLU A 580 0.04 36.03 -25.79
C GLU A 580 -0.54 35.88 -27.19
N ILE A 581 -0.76 37.01 -27.87
CA ILE A 581 -1.16 37.04 -29.27
C ILE A 581 0.12 37.12 -30.12
N PRO A 582 0.21 36.30 -31.19
CA PRO A 582 1.37 36.32 -32.07
C PRO A 582 1.70 37.73 -32.61
N PRO A 583 2.97 38.16 -32.60
CA PRO A 583 3.35 39.51 -33.07
C PRO A 583 2.91 39.80 -34.50
N GLU A 584 2.86 38.76 -35.35
CA GLU A 584 2.45 38.85 -36.75
C GLU A 584 0.97 39.26 -36.92
N VAL A 585 0.18 39.15 -35.85
CA VAL A 585 -1.27 39.44 -35.82
C VAL A 585 -1.57 40.74 -35.11
N THR A 586 -0.72 41.17 -34.19
CA THR A 586 -0.98 42.35 -33.32
C THR A 586 -1.07 43.67 -34.09
N GLY A 587 -0.45 43.79 -35.25
CA GLY A 587 -0.47 45.00 -36.12
C GLY A 587 -1.51 44.99 -37.21
N ARG A 588 -2.36 43.97 -37.34
CA ARG A 588 -3.34 43.86 -38.44
C ARG A 588 -4.63 44.58 -38.11
N ALA A 589 -4.87 45.75 -38.76
CA ALA A 589 -6.03 46.57 -38.57
C ALA A 589 -7.36 45.87 -38.89
N ASP A 590 -7.34 44.90 -39.86
CA ASP A 590 -8.49 44.11 -40.28
C ASP A 590 -8.99 43.09 -39.21
N LEU A 591 -8.21 42.90 -38.13
CA LEU A 591 -8.51 41.99 -37.02
C LEU A 591 -8.78 42.69 -35.70
N GLN A 592 -8.76 44.03 -35.69
CA GLN A 592 -9.16 44.79 -34.52
C GLN A 592 -10.70 44.79 -34.40
N PRO A 593 -11.25 44.75 -33.16
CA PRO A 593 -12.69 44.69 -32.90
C PRO A 593 -13.42 45.91 -33.44
#